data_8d27d37c1822af6e2e26e5112d17d857
#
_entry.id   8d27d37c1822af6e2e26e5112d17d857
#
_cell.length_a   1.000
_cell.length_b   1.000
_cell.length_c   1.000
_cell.angle_alpha   90.00
_cell.angle_beta   90.00
_cell.angle_gamma   90.00
#
_symmetry.space_group_name_H-M   'P 1'
#
loop_
_entity.id
_entity.type
_entity.pdbx_description
1 polymer ?
#
loop_
_entity_poly.entity_id
_entity_poly.type
_entity_poly.pdbx_seq_one_letter_code
_entity_poly.pdbx_strand_id
1 'polypeptide(L)'
;MLERRYIYPGIIEMNYQAGHRLGCNIYLIDGGSEWLLIDIGYEDTVDEIIDLIRQMDFPLAACKTLIATHADADHVQGMTKAQDILKTSISGHPLAVEPLASGDPVMTYAEIKAQDIFVEMKPCQIDTLIDEGDIIQVGDKQLEVWHTPGHTNNQLALRIDNLLMSGDNIYRDGCVGVIDAHHGSDIPDFIQSLKRIRDSDISWLLPSHGPIFKKENALLEKTIERLSEYQFMSDFGTCAVDWPLLQAWDREITEGRYPKIEPMRTD
;
A
#
# COMPACT_ATOMS: atom_id res chain seq x y z
N MET A 1 21.60 24.55 -0.39
CA MET A 1 20.82 23.84 0.65
C MET A 1 19.35 23.95 0.26
N LEU A 2 18.65 22.84 0.10
CA LEU A 2 17.21 22.84 -0.15
C LEU A 2 16.48 23.24 1.13
N GLU A 3 15.46 24.08 0.98
CA GLU A 3 14.58 24.39 2.11
C GLU A 3 13.71 23.16 2.41
N ARG A 4 13.53 22.84 3.71
CA ARG A 4 12.64 21.77 4.14
C ARG A 4 11.19 22.11 3.76
N ARG A 5 10.56 21.27 2.97
CA ARG A 5 9.17 21.46 2.51
C ARG A 5 8.20 20.62 3.34
N TYR A 6 7.82 21.14 4.49
CA TYR A 6 6.78 20.51 5.31
C TYR A 6 5.40 20.68 4.65
N ILE A 7 4.73 19.57 4.40
CA ILE A 7 3.31 19.57 4.01
C ILE A 7 2.39 19.65 5.25
N TYR A 8 2.92 19.24 6.40
CA TYR A 8 2.31 19.32 7.73
C TYR A 8 3.45 19.38 8.76
N PRO A 9 3.23 19.89 10.01
CA PRO A 9 4.27 19.91 11.02
C PRO A 9 4.91 18.54 11.24
N GLY A 10 6.18 18.41 10.87
CA GLY A 10 6.94 17.16 10.96
C GLY A 10 6.76 16.17 9.81
N ILE A 11 6.05 16.53 8.72
CA ILE A 11 5.90 15.64 7.54
C ILE A 11 6.42 16.34 6.29
N ILE A 12 7.36 15.69 5.61
CA ILE A 12 7.89 16.11 4.31
C ILE A 12 7.53 15.05 3.28
N GLU A 13 6.86 15.46 2.21
CA GLU A 13 6.63 14.63 1.03
C GLU A 13 7.80 14.77 0.07
N MET A 14 8.36 13.64 -0.36
CA MET A 14 9.33 13.56 -1.44
C MET A 14 8.68 12.81 -2.60
N ASN A 15 8.21 13.54 -3.61
CA ASN A 15 7.55 12.96 -4.77
C ASN A 15 8.54 12.79 -5.92
N TYR A 16 8.88 11.54 -6.22
CA TYR A 16 9.83 11.17 -7.27
C TYR A 16 9.18 10.70 -8.56
N GLN A 17 7.86 10.76 -8.68
CA GLN A 17 7.17 10.33 -9.89
C GLN A 17 7.25 11.35 -11.03
N ALA A 18 7.39 12.63 -10.70
CA ALA A 18 7.36 13.69 -11.70
C ALA A 18 8.60 13.65 -12.62
N GLY A 19 8.42 13.12 -13.81
CA GLY A 19 9.45 13.06 -14.86
C GLY A 19 10.40 11.85 -14.78
N HIS A 20 10.18 10.93 -13.86
CA HIS A 20 10.97 9.73 -13.68
C HIS A 20 10.16 8.45 -13.89
N ARG A 21 10.83 7.29 -13.83
CA ARG A 21 10.21 5.97 -13.79
C ARG A 21 9.20 5.90 -12.65
N LEU A 22 8.10 5.19 -12.86
CA LEU A 22 7.10 4.96 -11.83
C LEU A 22 7.76 4.42 -10.55
N GLY A 23 7.58 5.13 -9.47
CA GLY A 23 7.95 4.81 -8.12
C GLY A 23 6.86 5.33 -7.20
N CYS A 24 7.09 5.38 -5.91
CA CYS A 24 6.10 5.86 -4.95
C CYS A 24 6.43 7.26 -4.41
N ASN A 25 5.46 7.91 -3.78
CA ASN A 25 5.70 9.03 -2.89
C ASN A 25 6.36 8.52 -1.61
N ILE A 26 7.40 9.20 -1.19
CA ILE A 26 8.14 8.88 0.03
C ILE A 26 7.83 9.96 1.06
N TYR A 27 7.55 9.53 2.29
CA TYR A 27 7.28 10.47 3.38
C TYR A 27 8.39 10.41 4.43
N LEU A 28 9.02 11.56 4.70
CA LEU A 28 9.94 11.72 5.82
C LEU A 28 9.18 12.30 7.00
N ILE A 29 9.23 11.61 8.14
CA ILE A 29 8.63 12.06 9.39
C ILE A 29 9.74 12.59 10.28
N ASP A 30 9.68 13.90 10.55
CA ASP A 30 10.62 14.62 11.39
C ASP A 30 10.09 14.72 12.83
N GLY A 31 10.69 13.95 13.72
CA GLY A 31 10.42 13.98 15.18
C GLY A 31 11.34 14.91 15.95
N GLY A 32 12.09 15.77 15.27
CA GLY A 32 13.03 16.72 15.87
C GLY A 32 14.40 16.11 16.15
N SER A 33 14.52 15.18 17.07
CA SER A 33 15.79 14.51 17.41
C SER A 33 16.13 13.30 16.55
N GLU A 34 15.12 12.68 15.98
CA GLU A 34 15.21 11.52 15.08
C GLU A 34 14.14 11.65 13.99
N TRP A 35 14.30 10.91 12.92
CA TRP A 35 13.36 10.90 11.79
C TRP A 35 13.23 9.49 11.23
N LEU A 36 12.20 9.24 10.44
CA LEU A 36 12.01 7.99 9.72
C LEU A 36 11.55 8.25 8.29
N LEU A 37 11.68 7.22 7.43
CA LEU A 37 11.09 7.20 6.08
C LEU A 37 9.99 6.16 6.01
N ILE A 38 8.96 6.50 5.26
CA ILE A 38 7.90 5.59 4.81
C ILE A 38 8.10 5.38 3.32
N ASP A 39 8.42 4.13 2.95
CA ASP A 39 8.85 3.67 1.65
C ASP A 39 10.16 4.31 1.16
N ILE A 40 10.70 3.83 0.05
CA ILE A 40 11.97 4.32 -0.52
C ILE A 40 11.97 4.27 -2.06
N GLY A 41 11.04 3.55 -2.68
CA GLY A 41 11.02 3.39 -4.12
C GLY A 41 12.09 2.45 -4.67
N TYR A 42 12.50 2.70 -5.90
CA TYR A 42 13.49 1.89 -6.60
C TYR A 42 14.93 2.18 -6.19
N GLU A 43 15.81 1.17 -6.29
CA GLU A 43 17.22 1.25 -5.88
C GLU A 43 18.01 2.35 -6.63
N ASP A 44 17.69 2.59 -7.88
CA ASP A 44 18.38 3.58 -8.71
C ASP A 44 18.08 5.04 -8.28
N THR A 45 17.02 5.28 -7.52
CA THR A 45 16.67 6.61 -6.99
C THR A 45 17.20 6.87 -5.57
N VAL A 46 17.69 5.84 -4.88
CA VAL A 46 18.10 5.94 -3.45
C VAL A 46 19.15 7.00 -3.22
N ASP A 47 20.20 7.07 -4.07
CA ASP A 47 21.27 8.06 -3.88
C ASP A 47 20.74 9.49 -3.95
N GLU A 48 19.82 9.76 -4.87
CA GLU A 48 19.18 11.08 -5.01
C GLU A 48 18.33 11.41 -3.78
N ILE A 49 17.57 10.46 -3.26
CA ILE A 49 16.76 10.61 -2.03
C ILE A 49 17.68 10.94 -0.85
N ILE A 50 18.77 10.21 -0.68
CA ILE A 50 19.74 10.42 0.39
C ILE A 50 20.40 11.81 0.26
N ASP A 51 20.72 12.23 -0.94
CA ASP A 51 21.31 13.55 -1.18
C ASP A 51 20.32 14.68 -0.88
N LEU A 52 19.03 14.52 -1.18
CA LEU A 52 17.99 15.47 -0.77
C LEU A 52 17.86 15.56 0.74
N ILE A 53 17.88 14.42 1.45
CA ILE A 53 17.83 14.36 2.91
C ILE A 53 19.03 15.13 3.51
N ARG A 54 20.26 14.94 2.96
CA ARG A 54 21.45 15.69 3.37
C ARG A 54 21.30 17.18 3.10
N GLN A 55 20.80 17.57 1.92
CA GLN A 55 20.59 18.97 1.55
C GLN A 55 19.56 19.68 2.43
N MET A 56 18.63 18.93 3.01
CA MET A 56 17.66 19.42 4.00
C MET A 56 18.22 19.43 5.43
N ASP A 57 19.51 19.14 5.62
CA ASP A 57 20.20 19.11 6.93
C ASP A 57 19.67 18.06 7.92
N PHE A 58 19.16 16.92 7.45
CA PHE A 58 18.86 15.80 8.31
C PHE A 58 20.12 14.96 8.55
N PRO A 59 20.53 14.74 9.82
CA PRO A 59 21.62 13.82 10.11
C PRO A 59 21.24 12.39 9.73
N LEU A 60 22.00 11.74 8.85
CA LEU A 60 21.68 10.37 8.41
C LEU A 60 21.66 9.38 9.57
N ALA A 61 22.55 9.56 10.55
CA ALA A 61 22.63 8.71 11.75
C ALA A 61 21.41 8.87 12.69
N ALA A 62 20.54 9.86 12.46
CA ALA A 62 19.30 10.04 13.21
C ALA A 62 18.10 9.34 12.56
N CYS A 63 18.30 8.63 11.46
CA CYS A 63 17.27 7.80 10.87
C CYS A 63 16.94 6.63 11.79
N LYS A 64 15.72 6.61 12.32
CA LYS A 64 15.27 5.60 13.25
C LYS A 64 14.96 4.27 12.60
N THR A 65 14.22 4.31 11.49
CA THR A 65 13.81 3.12 10.73
C THR A 65 13.32 3.52 9.34
N LEU A 66 13.36 2.58 8.42
CA LEU A 66 12.62 2.60 7.16
C LEU A 66 11.34 1.77 7.36
N ILE A 67 10.18 2.29 6.98
CA ILE A 67 8.92 1.56 7.08
C ILE A 67 8.51 1.15 5.67
N ALA A 68 8.34 -0.16 5.45
CA ALA A 68 7.68 -0.69 4.26
C ALA A 68 6.17 -0.67 4.47
N THR A 69 5.43 0.08 3.66
CA THR A 69 3.96 0.04 3.69
C THR A 69 3.44 -1.31 3.23
N HIS A 70 4.06 -1.89 2.21
CA HIS A 70 3.81 -3.24 1.69
C HIS A 70 5.01 -3.72 0.88
N ALA A 71 4.92 -4.91 0.28
CA ALA A 71 6.08 -5.58 -0.32
C ALA A 71 6.33 -5.23 -1.79
N ASP A 72 5.58 -4.33 -2.43
CA ASP A 72 5.73 -4.05 -3.85
C ASP A 72 7.06 -3.40 -4.21
N ALA A 73 7.62 -3.81 -5.33
CA ALA A 73 8.95 -3.42 -5.77
C ALA A 73 9.14 -1.89 -5.89
N ASP A 74 8.12 -1.19 -6.35
CA ASP A 74 8.15 0.27 -6.50
C ASP A 74 8.10 1.02 -5.16
N HIS A 75 7.89 0.33 -4.05
CA HIS A 75 7.95 0.84 -2.68
C HIS A 75 9.25 0.45 -1.96
N VAL A 76 9.72 -0.79 -2.18
CA VAL A 76 10.74 -1.39 -1.29
C VAL A 76 12.01 -1.85 -1.98
N GLN A 77 12.09 -1.82 -3.32
CA GLN A 77 13.25 -2.36 -4.03
C GLN A 77 14.58 -1.68 -3.63
N GLY A 78 14.52 -0.42 -3.22
CA GLY A 78 15.65 0.34 -2.71
C GLY A 78 15.99 0.13 -1.22
N MET A 79 15.18 -0.63 -0.45
CA MET A 79 15.29 -0.73 1.01
C MET A 79 16.66 -1.22 1.48
N THR A 80 17.20 -2.28 0.89
CA THR A 80 18.49 -2.84 1.26
C THR A 80 19.62 -1.84 1.08
N LYS A 81 19.64 -1.11 -0.05
CA LYS A 81 20.63 -0.06 -0.30
C LYS A 81 20.47 1.11 0.66
N ALA A 82 19.24 1.55 0.93
CA ALA A 82 18.97 2.63 1.87
C ALA A 82 19.36 2.23 3.30
N GLN A 83 19.05 1.01 3.73
CA GLN A 83 19.47 0.46 5.02
C GLN A 83 20.99 0.48 5.17
N ASP A 84 21.72 0.07 4.13
CA ASP A 84 23.17 0.08 4.13
C ASP A 84 23.77 1.48 4.26
N ILE A 85 23.18 2.48 3.63
CA ILE A 85 23.65 3.87 3.73
C ILE A 85 23.28 4.49 5.09
N LEU A 86 22.05 4.29 5.54
CA LEU A 86 21.51 4.92 6.75
C LEU A 86 21.91 4.19 8.04
N LYS A 87 22.31 2.90 7.93
CA LYS A 87 22.62 2.02 9.07
C LYS A 87 21.45 1.93 10.07
N THR A 88 20.26 1.81 9.53
CA THR A 88 19.02 1.76 10.30
C THR A 88 18.31 0.41 10.15
N SER A 89 17.22 0.19 10.87
CA SER A 89 16.35 -0.98 10.76
C SER A 89 15.28 -0.80 9.67
N ILE A 90 14.73 -1.92 9.20
CA ILE A 90 13.54 -1.95 8.35
C ILE A 90 12.39 -2.50 9.19
N SER A 91 11.26 -1.79 9.18
CA SER A 91 10.02 -2.18 9.83
C SER A 91 8.97 -2.50 8.78
N GLY A 92 8.16 -3.54 8.99
CA GLY A 92 7.10 -3.93 8.07
C GLY A 92 6.16 -4.96 8.66
N HIS A 93 5.07 -5.24 7.93
CA HIS A 93 4.05 -6.19 8.35
C HIS A 93 4.60 -7.64 8.36
N PRO A 94 4.15 -8.52 9.29
CA PRO A 94 4.57 -9.93 9.32
C PRO A 94 4.39 -10.67 8.00
N LEU A 95 3.33 -10.40 7.25
CA LEU A 95 3.06 -11.02 5.95
C LEU A 95 3.99 -10.54 4.81
N ALA A 96 4.74 -9.45 5.01
CA ALA A 96 5.74 -8.99 4.05
C ALA A 96 7.10 -9.69 4.23
N VAL A 97 7.32 -10.40 5.33
CA VAL A 97 8.63 -11.00 5.67
C VAL A 97 9.08 -11.98 4.61
N GLU A 98 8.24 -12.94 4.28
CA GLU A 98 8.62 -14.01 3.34
C GLU A 98 8.82 -13.47 1.91
N PRO A 99 7.89 -12.70 1.32
CA PRO A 99 8.09 -12.10 0.00
C PRO A 99 9.38 -11.28 -0.12
N LEU A 100 9.69 -10.47 0.88
CA LEU A 100 10.88 -9.63 0.86
C LEU A 100 12.16 -10.42 1.12
N ALA A 101 12.15 -11.40 2.04
CA ALA A 101 13.32 -12.21 2.34
C ALA A 101 13.71 -13.14 1.18
N SER A 102 12.73 -13.60 0.42
CA SER A 102 12.97 -14.43 -0.78
C SER A 102 13.25 -13.61 -2.04
N GLY A 103 12.81 -12.34 -2.08
CA GLY A 103 12.81 -11.54 -3.30
C GLY A 103 11.84 -12.10 -4.34
N ASP A 104 10.69 -12.65 -3.91
CA ASP A 104 9.70 -13.29 -4.79
C ASP A 104 9.14 -12.28 -5.81
N PRO A 105 9.39 -12.47 -7.12
CA PRO A 105 9.03 -11.49 -8.14
C PRO A 105 7.52 -11.36 -8.36
N VAL A 106 6.73 -12.36 -7.98
CA VAL A 106 5.26 -12.32 -8.08
C VAL A 106 4.68 -11.59 -6.88
N MET A 107 5.07 -12.00 -5.67
CA MET A 107 4.55 -11.44 -4.43
C MET A 107 5.04 -10.02 -4.16
N THR A 108 6.10 -9.57 -4.83
CA THR A 108 6.59 -8.19 -4.77
C THR A 108 6.20 -7.37 -6.00
N TYR A 109 5.35 -7.91 -6.85
CA TYR A 109 4.91 -7.29 -8.11
C TYR A 109 6.07 -6.79 -8.99
N ALA A 110 7.24 -7.42 -8.84
CA ALA A 110 8.45 -7.10 -9.58
C ALA A 110 8.47 -7.70 -10.99
N GLU A 111 7.61 -8.68 -11.27
CA GLU A 111 7.41 -9.27 -12.59
C GLU A 111 5.97 -9.07 -13.06
N ILE A 112 5.78 -8.33 -14.15
CA ILE A 112 4.50 -8.18 -14.83
C ILE A 112 4.65 -8.67 -16.26
N LYS A 113 4.47 -9.99 -16.45
CA LYS A 113 4.68 -10.66 -17.76
C LYS A 113 3.88 -10.04 -18.89
N ALA A 114 2.63 -9.63 -18.62
CA ALA A 114 1.76 -9.02 -19.61
C ALA A 114 2.27 -7.68 -20.16
N GLN A 115 3.18 -7.03 -19.44
CA GLN A 115 3.76 -5.72 -19.78
C GLN A 115 5.25 -5.79 -20.09
N ASP A 116 5.82 -7.00 -20.09
CA ASP A 116 7.28 -7.24 -20.23
C ASP A 116 8.12 -6.40 -19.22
N ILE A 117 7.59 -6.28 -18.00
CA ILE A 117 8.26 -5.59 -16.89
C ILE A 117 8.88 -6.63 -15.98
N PHE A 118 10.16 -6.44 -15.70
CA PHE A 118 10.89 -7.19 -14.69
C PHE A 118 11.84 -6.25 -13.93
N VAL A 119 11.77 -6.31 -12.61
CA VAL A 119 12.66 -5.61 -11.71
C VAL A 119 13.33 -6.63 -10.80
N GLU A 120 14.65 -6.63 -10.74
CA GLU A 120 15.36 -7.54 -9.84
C GLU A 120 15.09 -7.15 -8.38
N MET A 121 14.51 -8.07 -7.60
CA MET A 121 14.29 -7.90 -6.16
C MET A 121 15.44 -8.55 -5.39
N LYS A 122 16.26 -7.72 -4.73
CA LYS A 122 17.26 -8.22 -3.78
C LYS A 122 16.57 -8.63 -2.49
N PRO A 123 16.93 -9.78 -1.88
CA PRO A 123 16.42 -10.14 -0.57
C PRO A 123 16.56 -9.00 0.44
N CYS A 124 15.47 -8.67 1.11
CA CYS A 124 15.39 -7.63 2.11
C CYS A 124 14.86 -8.22 3.42
N GLN A 125 15.54 -7.94 4.53
CA GLN A 125 15.14 -8.46 5.84
C GLN A 125 14.34 -7.38 6.60
N ILE A 126 13.17 -7.76 7.09
CA ILE A 126 12.43 -6.94 8.06
C ILE A 126 13.01 -7.19 9.46
N ASP A 127 13.57 -6.16 10.08
CA ASP A 127 14.20 -6.23 11.40
C ASP A 127 13.16 -6.11 12.54
N THR A 128 12.09 -5.34 12.30
CA THR A 128 11.03 -5.06 13.28
C THR A 128 9.67 -5.31 12.67
N LEU A 129 8.90 -6.19 13.29
CA LEU A 129 7.51 -6.43 12.88
C LEU A 129 6.61 -5.34 13.46
N ILE A 130 5.73 -4.81 12.62
CA ILE A 130 4.69 -3.84 13.00
C ILE A 130 3.35 -4.30 12.43
N ASP A 131 2.30 -4.14 13.22
CA ASP A 131 0.97 -4.66 12.89
C ASP A 131 -0.12 -3.70 13.39
N GLU A 132 -1.36 -4.06 13.17
CA GLU A 132 -2.56 -3.32 13.59
C GLU A 132 -2.48 -2.81 15.02
N GLY A 133 -2.65 -1.50 15.20
CA GLY A 133 -2.71 -0.83 16.48
C GLY A 133 -1.36 -0.53 17.14
N ASP A 134 -0.25 -0.93 16.52
CA ASP A 134 1.07 -0.55 17.00
C ASP A 134 1.28 0.96 16.92
N ILE A 135 2.07 1.49 17.87
CA ILE A 135 2.45 2.90 17.90
C ILE A 135 3.95 3.03 17.70
N ILE A 136 4.32 3.67 16.61
CA ILE A 136 5.72 3.97 16.30
C ILE A 136 6.04 5.37 16.82
N GLN A 137 6.89 5.45 17.84
CA GLN A 137 7.39 6.73 18.34
C GLN A 137 8.57 7.19 17.49
N VAL A 138 8.58 8.43 17.05
CA VAL A 138 9.74 9.09 16.41
C VAL A 138 9.87 10.51 16.97
N GLY A 139 10.87 10.71 17.83
CA GLY A 139 11.02 11.94 18.57
C GLY A 139 9.74 12.36 19.30
N ASP A 140 9.17 13.50 18.94
CA ASP A 140 7.92 14.02 19.51
C ASP A 140 6.65 13.56 18.78
N LYS A 141 6.77 12.74 17.74
CA LYS A 141 5.65 12.24 16.93
C LYS A 141 5.31 10.81 17.27
N GLN A 142 4.03 10.48 17.08
CA GLN A 142 3.51 9.11 17.17
C GLN A 142 2.77 8.76 15.90
N LEU A 143 3.10 7.60 15.31
CA LEU A 143 2.38 7.03 14.19
C LEU A 143 1.61 5.81 14.66
N GLU A 144 0.31 5.82 14.45
CA GLU A 144 -0.54 4.64 14.64
C GLU A 144 -0.51 3.79 13.37
N VAL A 145 -0.24 2.51 13.51
CA VAL A 145 -0.21 1.53 12.40
C VAL A 145 -1.62 0.98 12.19
N TRP A 146 -2.10 1.04 10.97
CA TRP A 146 -3.33 0.40 10.53
C TRP A 146 -3.01 -0.69 9.52
N HIS A 147 -3.38 -1.92 9.80
CA HIS A 147 -3.40 -2.96 8.77
C HIS A 147 -4.60 -2.74 7.86
N THR A 148 -4.33 -2.50 6.59
CA THR A 148 -5.34 -2.14 5.58
C THR A 148 -5.18 -3.02 4.33
N PRO A 149 -5.44 -4.33 4.46
CA PRO A 149 -5.29 -5.27 3.34
C PRO A 149 -6.29 -4.98 2.22
N GLY A 150 -5.99 -5.52 1.05
CA GLY A 150 -6.85 -5.42 -0.14
C GLY A 150 -6.08 -5.24 -1.42
N HIS A 151 -5.20 -4.26 -1.52
CA HIS A 151 -4.20 -4.17 -2.59
C HIS A 151 -3.18 -5.31 -2.46
N THR A 152 -2.59 -5.45 -1.29
CA THR A 152 -1.86 -6.64 -0.84
C THR A 152 -2.37 -7.08 0.51
N ASN A 153 -2.06 -8.31 0.90
CA ASN A 153 -2.41 -8.84 2.23
C ASN A 153 -1.54 -8.26 3.36
N ASN A 154 -0.43 -7.62 3.03
CA ASN A 154 0.54 -7.09 3.98
C ASN A 154 0.54 -5.56 4.05
N GLN A 155 -0.43 -4.88 3.44
CA GLN A 155 -0.46 -3.43 3.36
C GLN A 155 -0.78 -2.77 4.69
N LEU A 156 0.05 -1.77 5.01
CA LEU A 156 -0.10 -0.87 6.16
C LEU A 156 -0.45 0.54 5.70
N ALA A 157 -1.27 1.22 6.49
CA ALA A 157 -1.40 2.66 6.46
C ALA A 157 -0.92 3.23 7.80
N LEU A 158 -0.37 4.45 7.78
CA LEU A 158 0.23 5.06 8.96
C LEU A 158 -0.47 6.38 9.27
N ARG A 159 -1.00 6.51 10.48
CA ARG A 159 -1.76 7.66 10.90
C ARG A 159 -0.93 8.57 11.80
N ILE A 160 -0.97 9.88 11.52
CA ILE A 160 -0.54 10.94 12.44
C ILE A 160 -1.68 11.95 12.54
N ASP A 161 -2.17 12.21 13.75
CA ASP A 161 -3.30 13.12 13.97
C ASP A 161 -4.51 12.79 13.07
N ASN A 162 -4.91 13.72 12.21
CA ASN A 162 -5.97 13.54 11.23
C ASN A 162 -5.48 13.28 9.79
N LEU A 163 -4.22 12.85 9.64
CA LEU A 163 -3.59 12.51 8.38
C LEU A 163 -3.37 11.00 8.30
N LEU A 164 -3.51 10.42 7.11
CA LEU A 164 -3.23 9.02 6.85
C LEU A 164 -2.31 8.90 5.64
N MET A 165 -1.09 8.40 5.84
CA MET A 165 -0.27 7.86 4.76
C MET A 165 -0.92 6.55 4.34
N SER A 166 -1.71 6.61 3.26
CA SER A 166 -2.69 5.57 2.93
C SER A 166 -2.14 4.41 2.12
N GLY A 167 -0.85 4.42 1.80
CA GLY A 167 -0.31 3.40 0.90
C GLY A 167 -1.08 3.39 -0.42
N ASP A 168 -1.34 2.20 -0.91
CA ASP A 168 -2.05 1.96 -2.18
C ASP A 168 -3.55 1.69 -2.02
N ASN A 169 -4.13 2.12 -0.87
CA ASN A 169 -5.56 1.96 -0.64
C ASN A 169 -6.41 2.82 -1.58
N ILE A 170 -6.03 4.08 -1.74
CA ILE A 170 -6.82 5.01 -2.55
C ILE A 170 -5.99 6.21 -2.97
N TYR A 171 -6.14 6.59 -4.22
CA TYR A 171 -5.51 7.77 -4.83
C TYR A 171 -6.57 8.85 -5.10
N ARG A 172 -6.11 10.05 -5.43
CA ARG A 172 -7.01 11.11 -5.84
C ARG A 172 -7.88 10.63 -7.01
N ASP A 173 -9.10 11.13 -7.07
CA ASP A 173 -10.12 10.80 -8.07
C ASP A 173 -10.67 9.35 -7.97
N GLY A 174 -10.38 8.63 -6.87
CA GLY A 174 -10.96 7.33 -6.55
C GLY A 174 -10.29 6.14 -7.24
N CYS A 175 -9.10 6.31 -7.81
CA CYS A 175 -8.28 5.18 -8.21
C CYS A 175 -7.78 4.42 -6.98
N VAL A 176 -7.48 3.15 -7.13
CA VAL A 176 -6.94 2.27 -6.09
C VAL A 176 -5.71 1.55 -6.62
N GLY A 177 -4.93 0.95 -5.76
CA GLY A 177 -3.83 0.07 -6.13
C GLY A 177 -4.29 -1.07 -7.03
N VAL A 178 -3.35 -1.67 -7.74
CA VAL A 178 -3.65 -2.79 -8.65
C VAL A 178 -4.36 -3.93 -7.89
N ILE A 179 -5.25 -4.62 -8.59
CA ILE A 179 -5.95 -5.79 -8.07
C ILE A 179 -5.49 -7.01 -8.85
N ASP A 180 -4.68 -7.84 -8.23
CA ASP A 180 -4.18 -9.09 -8.78
C ASP A 180 -4.11 -10.16 -7.68
N ALA A 181 -4.90 -11.22 -7.82
CA ALA A 181 -4.95 -12.29 -6.83
C ALA A 181 -3.62 -13.04 -6.64
N HIS A 182 -2.80 -13.14 -7.70
CA HIS A 182 -1.48 -13.78 -7.60
C HIS A 182 -0.52 -12.99 -6.72
N HIS A 183 -0.75 -11.70 -6.60
CA HIS A 183 -0.01 -10.75 -5.79
C HIS A 183 -0.57 -10.61 -4.35
N GLY A 184 -1.67 -11.30 -4.04
CA GLY A 184 -2.30 -11.26 -2.72
C GLY A 184 -3.38 -10.20 -2.57
N SER A 185 -3.91 -9.66 -3.66
CA SER A 185 -5.07 -8.75 -3.61
C SER A 185 -6.34 -9.49 -3.25
N ASP A 186 -7.19 -8.83 -2.45
CA ASP A 186 -8.52 -9.31 -2.06
C ASP A 186 -9.52 -8.15 -2.07
N ILE A 187 -10.58 -8.24 -2.89
CA ILE A 187 -11.57 -7.18 -3.03
C ILE A 187 -12.41 -6.98 -1.77
N PRO A 188 -12.93 -8.01 -1.10
CA PRO A 188 -13.58 -7.90 0.20
C PRO A 188 -12.76 -7.14 1.24
N ASP A 189 -11.48 -7.49 1.40
CA ASP A 189 -10.58 -6.81 2.34
C ASP A 189 -10.35 -5.35 1.93
N PHE A 190 -10.18 -5.10 0.63
CA PHE A 190 -10.05 -3.75 0.10
C PHE A 190 -11.26 -2.87 0.47
N ILE A 191 -12.47 -3.41 0.28
CA ILE A 191 -13.71 -2.73 0.65
C ILE A 191 -13.76 -2.44 2.15
N GLN A 192 -13.33 -3.37 3.01
CA GLN A 192 -13.31 -3.15 4.46
C GLN A 192 -12.30 -2.07 4.86
N SER A 193 -11.10 -2.08 4.25
CA SER A 193 -10.08 -1.06 4.46
C SER A 193 -10.58 0.33 4.06
N LEU A 194 -11.24 0.45 2.89
CA LEU A 194 -11.83 1.73 2.45
C LEU A 194 -12.98 2.19 3.33
N LYS A 195 -13.83 1.28 3.84
CA LYS A 195 -14.88 1.61 4.80
C LYS A 195 -14.28 2.15 6.10
N ARG A 196 -13.23 1.52 6.62
CA ARG A 196 -12.51 2.00 7.80
C ARG A 196 -11.99 3.43 7.60
N ILE A 197 -11.35 3.69 6.45
CA ILE A 197 -10.85 5.03 6.12
C ILE A 197 -12.02 6.02 6.02
N ARG A 198 -13.12 5.67 5.34
CA ARG A 198 -14.32 6.50 5.21
C ARG A 198 -14.89 6.90 6.57
N ASP A 199 -15.05 5.94 7.47
CA ASP A 199 -15.73 6.10 8.75
C ASP A 199 -14.84 6.73 9.84
N SER A 200 -13.55 6.91 9.57
CA SER A 200 -12.60 7.51 10.48
C SER A 200 -12.69 9.04 10.50
N ASP A 201 -12.04 9.66 11.50
CA ASP A 201 -11.87 11.11 11.64
C ASP A 201 -10.69 11.69 10.81
N ILE A 202 -10.05 10.87 9.98
CA ILE A 202 -9.03 11.33 9.03
C ILE A 202 -9.60 12.42 8.14
N SER A 203 -8.81 13.45 7.90
CA SER A 203 -9.18 14.59 7.05
C SER A 203 -8.38 14.66 5.74
N TRP A 204 -7.16 14.14 5.74
CA TRP A 204 -6.27 14.16 4.58
C TRP A 204 -5.68 12.78 4.32
N LEU A 205 -5.57 12.46 3.05
CA LEU A 205 -4.97 11.23 2.54
C LEU A 205 -3.67 11.56 1.82
N LEU A 206 -2.62 10.89 2.20
CA LEU A 206 -1.27 10.98 1.69
C LEU A 206 -0.94 9.64 1.00
N PRO A 207 -1.34 9.47 -0.26
CA PRO A 207 -1.20 8.20 -0.96
C PRO A 207 0.24 7.97 -1.42
N SER A 208 0.58 6.72 -1.70
CA SER A 208 1.87 6.40 -2.30
C SER A 208 1.97 6.79 -3.77
N HIS A 209 0.84 7.02 -4.44
CA HIS A 209 0.81 7.48 -5.84
C HIS A 209 -0.11 8.68 -6.04
N GLY A 210 0.38 9.63 -6.84
CA GLY A 210 -0.35 10.86 -7.13
C GLY A 210 -0.31 11.89 -5.99
N PRO A 211 -1.07 12.96 -6.09
CA PRO A 211 -1.03 14.05 -5.12
C PRO A 211 -1.79 13.72 -3.83
N ILE A 212 -1.34 14.33 -2.73
CA ILE A 212 -2.12 14.37 -1.48
C ILE A 212 -3.47 15.05 -1.72
N PHE A 213 -4.50 14.61 -1.00
CA PHE A 213 -5.84 15.15 -1.17
C PHE A 213 -6.67 15.09 0.12
N LYS A 214 -7.67 15.95 0.18
CA LYS A 214 -8.62 15.96 1.28
C LYS A 214 -9.53 14.75 1.19
N LYS A 215 -9.74 14.05 2.32
CA LYS A 215 -10.68 12.94 2.37
C LYS A 215 -12.12 13.42 2.09
N GLU A 216 -12.77 12.78 1.14
CA GLU A 216 -14.18 13.00 0.81
C GLU A 216 -14.93 11.67 0.89
N ASN A 217 -15.88 11.57 1.83
CA ASN A 217 -16.62 10.32 2.03
C ASN A 217 -17.41 9.90 0.78
N ALA A 218 -17.89 10.84 -0.02
CA ALA A 218 -18.58 10.55 -1.28
C ALA A 218 -17.66 9.89 -2.32
N LEU A 219 -16.38 10.27 -2.35
CA LEU A 219 -15.38 9.62 -3.22
C LEU A 219 -15.13 8.17 -2.79
N LEU A 220 -14.93 7.96 -1.48
CA LEU A 220 -14.73 6.63 -0.91
C LEU A 220 -15.95 5.72 -1.13
N GLU A 221 -17.16 6.24 -0.92
CA GLU A 221 -18.41 5.51 -1.16
C GLU A 221 -18.50 5.02 -2.62
N LYS A 222 -18.30 5.93 -3.57
CA LYS A 222 -18.30 5.60 -5.01
C LYS A 222 -17.23 4.57 -5.37
N THR A 223 -16.08 4.62 -4.72
CA THR A 223 -15.00 3.64 -4.94
C THR A 223 -15.40 2.28 -4.37
N ILE A 224 -15.98 2.24 -3.17
CA ILE A 224 -16.50 1.01 -2.54
C ILE A 224 -17.60 0.38 -3.41
N GLU A 225 -18.54 1.17 -3.91
CA GLU A 225 -19.59 0.70 -4.83
C GLU A 225 -18.99 0.05 -6.07
N ARG A 226 -18.03 0.71 -6.73
CA ARG A 226 -17.33 0.17 -7.89
C ARG A 226 -16.61 -1.15 -7.59
N LEU A 227 -15.87 -1.23 -6.49
CA LEU A 227 -15.19 -2.47 -6.09
C LEU A 227 -16.18 -3.58 -5.75
N SER A 228 -17.34 -3.23 -5.17
CA SER A 228 -18.41 -4.19 -4.92
C SER A 228 -18.99 -4.78 -6.21
N GLU A 229 -19.08 -3.97 -7.28
CA GLU A 229 -19.48 -4.46 -8.61
C GLU A 229 -18.41 -5.39 -9.21
N TYR A 230 -17.12 -5.11 -9.01
CA TYR A 230 -16.04 -5.95 -9.54
C TYR A 230 -16.05 -7.39 -8.97
N GLN A 231 -16.55 -7.61 -7.78
CA GLN A 231 -16.72 -8.94 -7.23
C GLN A 231 -17.62 -9.85 -8.08
N PHE A 232 -18.51 -9.26 -8.86
CA PHE A 232 -19.47 -9.99 -9.71
C PHE A 232 -19.08 -10.05 -11.18
N MET A 233 -17.95 -9.44 -11.56
CA MET A 233 -17.44 -9.44 -12.93
C MET A 233 -16.48 -10.61 -13.18
N SER A 234 -16.97 -11.83 -13.05
CA SER A 234 -16.15 -13.05 -13.25
C SER A 234 -15.63 -13.24 -14.68
N ASP A 235 -16.25 -12.57 -15.65
CA ASP A 235 -15.87 -12.56 -17.08
C ASP A 235 -14.80 -11.50 -17.41
N PHE A 236 -14.46 -10.63 -16.48
CA PHE A 236 -13.51 -9.54 -16.67
C PHE A 236 -12.04 -9.98 -16.53
N GLY A 237 -11.75 -11.26 -16.34
CA GLY A 237 -10.38 -11.74 -16.12
C GLY A 237 -9.73 -11.13 -14.87
N THR A 238 -10.55 -10.67 -13.93
CA THR A 238 -10.06 -10.18 -12.65
C THR A 238 -9.41 -11.35 -11.94
N CYS A 239 -8.22 -11.17 -11.48
CA CYS A 239 -7.55 -12.11 -10.60
C CYS A 239 -8.15 -12.06 -9.18
N ALA A 240 -9.46 -11.94 -9.07
CA ALA A 240 -10.14 -12.05 -7.78
C ALA A 240 -10.06 -13.50 -7.29
N VAL A 241 -9.58 -13.69 -6.07
CA VAL A 241 -9.41 -15.01 -5.45
C VAL A 241 -10.76 -15.67 -5.22
N ASP A 242 -11.76 -14.89 -4.86
CA ASP A 242 -13.13 -15.33 -4.62
C ASP A 242 -14.07 -14.97 -5.76
N TRP A 243 -14.94 -15.91 -6.08
CA TRP A 243 -16.01 -15.72 -7.07
C TRP A 243 -17.35 -15.74 -6.34
N PRO A 244 -17.83 -14.61 -5.80
CA PRO A 244 -19.03 -14.56 -4.98
C PRO A 244 -20.27 -15.13 -5.66
N LEU A 245 -20.36 -15.00 -6.99
CA LEU A 245 -21.45 -15.59 -7.79
C LEU A 245 -21.45 -17.12 -7.74
N LEU A 246 -20.29 -17.76 -7.89
CA LEU A 246 -20.20 -19.21 -7.77
C LEU A 246 -20.59 -19.68 -6.40
N GLN A 247 -20.15 -19.01 -5.36
CA GLN A 247 -20.52 -19.33 -3.98
C GLN A 247 -22.02 -19.09 -3.72
N ALA A 248 -22.62 -18.07 -4.34
CA ALA A 248 -24.06 -17.83 -4.26
C ALA A 248 -24.85 -18.94 -4.96
N TRP A 249 -24.44 -19.34 -6.15
CA TRP A 249 -25.06 -20.44 -6.90
C TRP A 249 -24.92 -21.77 -6.20
N ASP A 250 -23.76 -22.10 -5.63
CA ASP A 250 -23.55 -23.29 -4.83
C ASP A 250 -24.49 -23.34 -3.60
N ARG A 251 -24.69 -22.20 -2.94
CA ARG A 251 -25.67 -22.12 -1.84
C ARG A 251 -27.09 -22.33 -2.33
N GLU A 252 -27.50 -21.69 -3.43
CA GLU A 252 -28.82 -21.88 -4.02
C GLU A 252 -29.06 -23.33 -4.41
N ILE A 253 -28.08 -24.01 -5.01
CA ILE A 253 -28.15 -25.41 -5.37
C ILE A 253 -28.28 -26.28 -4.12
N THR A 254 -27.43 -26.03 -3.11
CA THR A 254 -27.41 -26.79 -1.86
C THR A 254 -28.73 -26.65 -1.08
N GLU A 255 -29.32 -25.46 -1.10
CA GLU A 255 -30.58 -25.14 -0.42
C GLU A 255 -31.81 -25.49 -1.27
N GLY A 256 -31.65 -26.00 -2.48
CA GLY A 256 -32.74 -26.39 -3.37
C GLY A 256 -33.56 -25.21 -3.91
N ARG A 257 -32.98 -24.02 -3.93
CA ARG A 257 -33.66 -22.76 -4.35
C ARG A 257 -33.57 -22.46 -5.85
N TYR A 258 -32.97 -23.31 -6.64
CA TYR A 258 -32.91 -23.11 -8.10
C TYR A 258 -34.16 -23.67 -8.80
N PRO A 259 -34.62 -23.07 -9.93
CA PRO A 259 -35.82 -23.50 -10.63
C PRO A 259 -35.62 -24.88 -11.25
N LYS A 260 -36.64 -25.75 -11.14
CA LYS A 260 -36.68 -27.02 -11.86
C LYS A 260 -37.27 -26.79 -13.24
N ILE A 261 -36.58 -27.28 -14.27
CA ILE A 261 -37.14 -27.29 -15.62
C ILE A 261 -38.24 -28.35 -15.67
N GLU A 262 -39.50 -27.92 -15.85
CA GLU A 262 -40.57 -28.85 -16.13
C GLU A 262 -40.44 -29.38 -17.56
N PRO A 263 -40.60 -30.71 -17.79
CA PRO A 263 -40.58 -31.25 -19.15
C PRO A 263 -41.70 -30.61 -19.95
N MET A 264 -41.40 -30.17 -21.20
CA MET A 264 -42.44 -29.74 -22.13
C MET A 264 -43.50 -30.84 -22.24
N ARG A 265 -44.78 -30.51 -22.01
CA ARG A 265 -45.87 -31.43 -22.31
C ARG A 265 -45.88 -31.66 -23.83
N THR A 266 -45.61 -32.87 -24.27
CA THR A 266 -45.89 -33.29 -25.63
C THR A 266 -47.38 -33.64 -25.67
N ASP A 267 -48.22 -32.73 -26.16
CA ASP A 267 -49.61 -33.04 -26.53
C ASP A 267 -49.62 -33.91 -27.76
#